data_6244bdf552072eae7997b536801ba315
#
_entry.id   6244bdf552072eae7997b536801ba315
#
_cell.length_a   1.000
_cell.length_b   1.000
_cell.length_c   1.000
_cell.angle_alpha   90.00
_cell.angle_beta   90.00
_cell.angle_gamma   90.00
#
_symmetry.space_group_name_H-M   'P 1'
#
loop_
_entity.id
_entity.type
_entity.pdbx_description
1 polymer ?
#
loop_
_entity_poly.entity_id
_entity_poly.type
_entity_poly.pdbx_seq_one_letter_code
_entity_poly.pdbx_strand_id
1 'polypeptide(L)'
;MCIRDRYEADMQAIAFDIGSNFDTGIYGVMLGMSITNFGPEVQYNGESLHITVPDTIDVDERVSKITTKFPLPLVFRLGIENEVVGPNSVFIKNPQHTLKISIDGIKPNDFTVYGPMGLEYSWQNLAFARMGTHLGHDTAGLSAGAGLKVRLGKIVALVDYAFVDYDLLKSTHQVSLGIEF
;
A
#
# COMPACT_ATOMS: atom_id res chain seq x y z
N MET A 1 -31.27 -7.64 7.13
CA MET A 1 -30.08 -8.48 7.29
C MET A 1 -29.38 -8.00 8.56
N CYS A 2 -29.44 -8.77 9.66
CA CYS A 2 -28.93 -8.33 10.94
C CYS A 2 -27.39 -8.38 10.97
N ILE A 3 -26.77 -7.24 11.23
CA ILE A 3 -25.33 -7.08 11.48
C ILE A 3 -24.84 -7.95 12.67
N ARG A 4 -25.76 -8.50 13.46
CA ARG A 4 -25.51 -9.31 14.65
C ARG A 4 -24.74 -10.61 14.36
N ASP A 5 -24.88 -11.16 13.15
CA ASP A 5 -24.25 -12.44 12.77
C ASP A 5 -22.75 -12.33 12.51
N ARG A 6 -22.20 -11.11 12.42
CA ARG A 6 -20.76 -10.88 12.25
C ARG A 6 -20.03 -10.64 13.58
N TYR A 7 -20.73 -10.38 14.66
CA TYR A 7 -20.12 -10.10 15.96
C TYR A 7 -19.68 -11.35 16.74
N GLU A 8 -20.14 -12.51 16.33
CA GLU A 8 -19.87 -13.78 17.01
C GLU A 8 -18.79 -14.62 16.32
N ALA A 9 -18.20 -14.12 15.22
CA ALA A 9 -17.06 -14.72 14.57
C ALA A 9 -15.88 -13.75 14.60
N ASP A 10 -14.77 -14.19 15.16
CA ASP A 10 -13.54 -13.44 15.27
C ASP A 10 -12.39 -14.13 14.53
N MET A 11 -11.38 -13.35 14.18
CA MET A 11 -10.16 -13.82 13.56
C MET A 11 -8.99 -13.03 14.16
N GLN A 12 -7.94 -13.72 14.54
CA GLN A 12 -6.70 -13.11 15.00
C GLN A 12 -5.58 -13.44 14.03
N ALA A 13 -4.77 -12.44 13.70
CA ALA A 13 -3.64 -12.59 12.80
C ALA A 13 -2.41 -11.88 13.36
N ILE A 14 -1.25 -12.50 13.14
CA ILE A 14 0.05 -11.86 13.35
C ILE A 14 0.73 -11.81 11.99
N ALA A 15 1.15 -10.62 11.60
CA ALA A 15 1.84 -10.40 10.33
C ALA A 15 3.12 -9.59 10.56
N PHE A 16 4.11 -9.81 9.70
CA PHE A 16 5.38 -9.11 9.68
C PHE A 16 5.58 -8.42 8.34
N ASP A 17 6.12 -7.21 8.38
CA ASP A 17 6.53 -6.46 7.22
C ASP A 17 8.05 -6.30 7.24
N ILE A 18 8.69 -6.59 6.13
CA ILE A 18 10.14 -6.50 5.97
C ILE A 18 10.41 -5.70 4.70
N GLY A 19 11.30 -4.73 4.77
CA GLY A 19 11.72 -3.94 3.62
C GLY A 19 13.19 -3.56 3.69
N SER A 20 13.76 -3.31 2.52
CA SER A 20 15.14 -2.88 2.36
C SER A 20 15.26 -1.94 1.17
N ASN A 21 16.09 -0.90 1.33
CA ASN A 21 16.52 -0.03 0.26
C ASN A 21 18.03 -0.19 0.07
N PHE A 22 18.45 -0.32 -1.16
CA PHE A 22 19.83 -0.54 -1.55
C PHE A 22 20.27 0.45 -2.63
N ASP A 23 21.33 1.19 -2.37
CA ASP A 23 22.00 1.98 -3.39
C ASP A 23 22.88 1.05 -4.23
N THR A 24 22.58 0.95 -5.51
CA THR A 24 23.33 0.07 -6.41
C THR A 24 24.74 0.60 -6.74
N GLY A 25 25.00 1.88 -6.47
CA GLY A 25 26.21 2.58 -6.89
C GLY A 25 26.30 2.79 -8.41
N ILE A 26 25.33 2.33 -9.18
CA ILE A 26 25.31 2.41 -10.64
C ILE A 26 24.37 3.52 -11.08
N TYR A 27 24.88 4.59 -11.66
CA TYR A 27 24.13 5.74 -12.17
C TYR A 27 23.12 6.35 -11.18
N GLY A 28 23.35 6.21 -9.86
CA GLY A 28 22.44 6.73 -8.84
C GLY A 28 21.10 5.98 -8.73
N VAL A 29 21.06 4.73 -9.18
CA VAL A 29 19.86 3.88 -9.09
C VAL A 29 19.73 3.33 -7.69
N MET A 30 18.59 3.58 -7.05
CA MET A 30 18.16 2.98 -5.79
C MET A 30 17.24 1.79 -6.08
N LEU A 31 17.49 0.68 -5.40
CA LEU A 31 16.65 -0.52 -5.45
C LEU A 31 15.90 -0.65 -4.13
N GLY A 32 14.58 -0.72 -4.18
CA GLY A 32 13.71 -0.96 -3.04
C GLY A 32 13.04 -2.33 -3.13
N MET A 33 12.95 -3.04 -2.03
CA MET A 33 12.16 -4.27 -1.95
C MET A 33 11.41 -4.32 -0.63
N SER A 34 10.20 -4.87 -0.67
CA SER A 34 9.44 -5.13 0.55
C SER A 34 8.52 -6.34 0.39
N ILE A 35 8.31 -7.00 1.53
CA ILE A 35 7.30 -8.04 1.71
C ILE A 35 6.42 -7.57 2.86
N THR A 36 5.12 -7.48 2.62
CA THR A 36 4.15 -7.05 3.63
C THR A 36 3.11 -8.13 3.89
N ASN A 37 2.56 -8.15 5.11
CA ASN A 37 1.59 -9.13 5.58
C ASN A 37 2.12 -10.59 5.55
N PHE A 38 3.41 -10.79 5.80
CA PHE A 38 3.98 -12.13 5.94
C PHE A 38 3.54 -12.75 7.27
N GLY A 39 2.75 -13.80 7.22
CA GLY A 39 2.22 -14.47 8.41
C GLY A 39 1.57 -15.82 8.10
N PRO A 40 1.15 -16.55 9.13
CA PRO A 40 0.45 -17.81 8.97
C PRO A 40 -0.93 -17.63 8.34
N GLU A 41 -1.47 -18.72 7.80
CA GLU A 41 -2.87 -18.77 7.41
C GLU A 41 -3.79 -18.52 8.60
N VAL A 42 -4.87 -17.82 8.38
CA VAL A 42 -5.87 -17.46 9.38
C VAL A 42 -7.20 -18.14 9.11
N GLN A 43 -7.99 -18.28 10.15
CA GLN A 43 -9.29 -18.92 10.11
C GLN A 43 -10.28 -18.16 11.00
N TYR A 44 -11.52 -18.05 10.56
CA TYR A 44 -12.58 -17.53 11.41
C TYR A 44 -13.00 -18.57 12.44
N ASN A 45 -13.14 -18.14 13.68
CA ASN A 45 -13.66 -18.91 14.82
C ASN A 45 -14.82 -18.14 15.43
N GLY A 46 -15.72 -18.83 16.14
CA GLY A 46 -16.81 -18.18 16.89
C GLY A 46 -18.11 -18.97 16.91
N GLU A 47 -19.00 -18.55 17.80
CA GLU A 47 -20.29 -19.24 18.02
C GLU A 47 -21.24 -19.11 16.83
N SER A 48 -21.12 -18.07 16.02
CA SER A 48 -21.92 -17.89 14.79
C SER A 48 -21.68 -18.96 13.73
N LEU A 49 -20.60 -19.75 13.89
CA LEU A 49 -20.28 -20.87 13.01
C LEU A 49 -20.99 -22.17 13.45
N HIS A 50 -21.63 -22.18 14.61
CA HIS A 50 -22.43 -23.30 15.08
C HIS A 50 -23.83 -23.23 14.48
N ILE A 51 -24.25 -24.30 13.83
CA ILE A 51 -25.60 -24.46 13.27
C ILE A 51 -26.24 -25.58 14.05
N THR A 52 -27.42 -25.32 14.62
CA THR A 52 -28.28 -26.40 15.17
C THR A 52 -29.03 -27.03 14.01
N VAL A 53 -28.71 -28.28 13.69
CA VAL A 53 -29.44 -29.06 12.70
C VAL A 53 -30.50 -29.85 13.46
N PRO A 54 -31.80 -29.60 13.22
CA PRO A 54 -32.84 -30.40 13.84
C PRO A 54 -32.77 -31.82 13.27
N ASP A 55 -32.40 -32.77 14.09
CA ASP A 55 -32.47 -34.18 13.71
C ASP A 55 -33.85 -34.75 13.97
N THR A 56 -34.26 -35.72 13.12
CA THR A 56 -35.58 -36.36 13.17
C THR A 56 -35.75 -37.26 14.41
N ILE A 57 -34.73 -37.40 15.26
CA ILE A 57 -34.68 -38.28 16.42
C ILE A 57 -34.20 -37.49 17.67
N ASP A 58 -35.00 -36.53 18.15
CA ASP A 58 -34.98 -35.91 19.51
C ASP A 58 -33.61 -35.47 20.07
N VAL A 59 -32.57 -35.27 19.28
CA VAL A 59 -31.27 -34.78 19.71
C VAL A 59 -30.86 -33.60 18.81
N ASP A 60 -30.90 -32.39 19.35
CA ASP A 60 -30.32 -31.20 18.73
C ASP A 60 -28.78 -31.34 18.65
N GLU A 61 -28.25 -31.79 17.55
CA GLU A 61 -26.81 -31.86 17.34
C GLU A 61 -26.25 -30.54 16.85
N ARG A 62 -25.35 -29.93 17.63
CA ARG A 62 -24.62 -28.73 17.25
C ARG A 62 -23.54 -29.10 16.25
N VAL A 63 -23.73 -28.74 14.99
CA VAL A 63 -22.74 -28.91 13.95
C VAL A 63 -21.97 -27.61 13.79
N SER A 64 -20.65 -27.67 13.95
CA SER A 64 -19.77 -26.54 13.69
C SER A 64 -19.41 -26.46 12.22
N LYS A 65 -19.69 -25.33 11.59
CA LYS A 65 -19.11 -25.00 10.26
C LYS A 65 -17.61 -24.78 10.42
N ILE A 66 -16.80 -25.65 9.88
CA ILE A 66 -15.36 -25.46 9.79
C ILE A 66 -15.12 -24.48 8.65
N THR A 67 -14.63 -23.28 8.95
CA THR A 67 -14.21 -22.33 7.93
C THR A 67 -12.88 -22.75 7.37
N THR A 68 -12.71 -22.57 6.06
CA THR A 68 -11.43 -22.86 5.40
C THR A 68 -10.37 -21.83 5.83
N LYS A 69 -9.17 -22.30 6.10
CA LYS A 69 -8.01 -21.43 6.31
C LYS A 69 -7.70 -20.67 5.03
N PHE A 70 -7.33 -19.41 5.15
CA PHE A 70 -6.92 -18.58 4.04
C PHE A 70 -5.64 -17.81 4.39
N PRO A 71 -4.76 -17.59 3.42
CA PRO A 71 -3.54 -16.82 3.63
C PRO A 71 -3.86 -15.33 3.87
N LEU A 72 -3.00 -14.65 4.61
CA LEU A 72 -3.02 -13.20 4.68
C LEU A 72 -2.73 -12.60 3.28
N PRO A 73 -3.18 -11.38 3.00
CA PRO A 73 -2.94 -10.72 1.72
C PRO A 73 -1.46 -10.31 1.59
N LEU A 74 -0.60 -11.31 1.40
CA LEU A 74 0.84 -11.11 1.20
C LEU A 74 1.09 -10.28 -0.05
N VAL A 75 1.92 -9.26 0.06
CA VAL A 75 2.32 -8.43 -1.07
C VAL A 75 3.85 -8.35 -1.13
N PHE A 76 4.39 -8.74 -2.26
CA PHE A 76 5.78 -8.51 -2.62
C PHE A 76 5.91 -7.29 -3.52
N ARG A 77 6.86 -6.40 -3.21
CA ARG A 77 7.17 -5.21 -4.01
C ARG A 77 8.66 -5.18 -4.31
N LEU A 78 8.96 -4.85 -5.55
CA LEU A 78 10.31 -4.55 -6.03
C LEU A 78 10.24 -3.26 -6.84
N GLY A 79 11.03 -2.27 -6.47
CA GLY A 79 11.01 -0.96 -7.10
C GLY A 79 12.41 -0.45 -7.39
N ILE A 80 12.51 0.37 -8.41
CA ILE A 80 13.70 1.14 -8.75
C ILE A 80 13.36 2.62 -8.79
N GLU A 81 14.22 3.43 -8.20
CA GLU A 81 14.15 4.90 -8.26
C GLU A 81 15.46 5.45 -8.78
N ASN A 82 15.39 6.52 -9.55
CA ASN A 82 16.55 7.26 -10.00
C ASN A 82 16.31 8.77 -9.91
N GLU A 83 17.28 9.49 -9.36
CA GLU A 83 17.33 10.95 -9.38
C GLU A 83 18.00 11.43 -10.65
N VAL A 84 17.17 11.79 -11.65
CA VAL A 84 17.67 12.23 -12.98
C VAL A 84 18.22 13.66 -12.93
N VAL A 85 17.57 14.53 -12.18
CA VAL A 85 18.02 15.90 -11.89
C VAL A 85 18.03 16.06 -10.38
N GLY A 86 19.08 16.64 -9.82
CA GLY A 86 19.13 16.94 -8.39
C GLY A 86 20.55 17.02 -7.84
N PRO A 87 20.68 17.26 -6.52
CA PRO A 87 21.98 17.41 -5.88
C PRO A 87 22.80 16.12 -5.91
N ASN A 88 22.15 14.94 -5.86
CA ASN A 88 22.80 13.62 -5.88
C ASN A 88 22.78 12.97 -7.26
N SER A 89 22.19 13.63 -8.27
CA SER A 89 22.10 13.09 -9.62
C SER A 89 23.48 12.91 -10.26
N VAL A 90 23.63 11.80 -10.96
CA VAL A 90 24.79 11.53 -11.83
C VAL A 90 24.63 12.20 -13.19
N PHE A 91 23.38 12.46 -13.63
CA PHE A 91 23.10 13.02 -14.96
C PHE A 91 23.13 14.54 -14.97
N ILE A 92 22.31 15.19 -14.15
CA ILE A 92 22.18 16.66 -14.10
C ILE A 92 22.21 17.11 -12.65
N LYS A 93 23.34 17.72 -12.22
CA LYS A 93 23.47 18.26 -10.88
C LYS A 93 22.75 19.59 -10.77
N ASN A 94 21.74 19.67 -9.93
CA ASN A 94 21.01 20.90 -9.63
C ASN A 94 20.64 20.92 -8.14
N PRO A 95 21.09 21.89 -7.34
CA PRO A 95 20.80 21.93 -5.91
C PRO A 95 19.38 22.45 -5.59
N GLN A 96 18.70 23.08 -6.54
CA GLN A 96 17.40 23.70 -6.33
C GLN A 96 16.23 22.87 -6.87
N HIS A 97 16.49 22.06 -7.89
CA HIS A 97 15.49 21.27 -8.59
C HIS A 97 15.84 19.79 -8.50
N THR A 98 14.87 18.97 -8.12
CA THR A 98 15.05 17.52 -8.14
C THR A 98 13.95 16.89 -8.98
N LEU A 99 14.35 15.98 -9.86
CA LEU A 99 13.44 15.14 -10.65
C LEU A 99 13.78 13.70 -10.42
N LYS A 100 12.82 12.95 -9.87
CA LYS A 100 12.93 11.51 -9.62
C LYS A 100 11.95 10.75 -10.49
N ILE A 101 12.37 9.60 -10.94
CA ILE A 101 11.54 8.64 -11.68
C ILE A 101 11.58 7.34 -10.89
N SER A 102 10.41 6.73 -10.69
CA SER A 102 10.28 5.43 -10.03
C SER A 102 9.45 4.48 -10.89
N ILE A 103 9.80 3.20 -10.81
CA ILE A 103 9.07 2.10 -11.43
C ILE A 103 9.07 0.96 -10.42
N ASP A 104 7.88 0.45 -10.09
CA ASP A 104 7.72 -0.65 -9.17
C ASP A 104 7.03 -1.84 -9.86
N GLY A 105 7.32 -3.04 -9.39
CA GLY A 105 6.56 -4.25 -9.66
C GLY A 105 5.91 -4.72 -8.36
N ILE A 106 4.60 -4.90 -8.36
CA ILE A 106 3.84 -5.33 -7.20
C ILE A 106 3.18 -6.67 -7.52
N LYS A 107 3.43 -7.65 -6.65
CA LYS A 107 2.83 -8.98 -6.74
C LYS A 107 2.09 -9.31 -5.44
N PRO A 108 0.77 -9.12 -5.38
CA PRO A 108 -0.07 -9.72 -4.36
C PRO A 108 -0.19 -11.25 -4.58
N ASN A 109 -0.46 -12.01 -3.51
CA ASN A 109 -0.66 -13.46 -3.64
C ASN A 109 -1.95 -13.83 -4.39
N ASP A 110 -2.96 -12.97 -4.33
CA ASP A 110 -4.31 -13.17 -4.86
C ASP A 110 -4.60 -12.40 -6.16
N PHE A 111 -3.63 -11.64 -6.68
CA PHE A 111 -3.79 -10.85 -7.88
C PHE A 111 -2.60 -10.99 -8.86
N THR A 112 -2.79 -10.54 -10.10
CA THR A 112 -1.72 -10.49 -11.11
C THR A 112 -0.67 -9.45 -10.76
N VAL A 113 0.52 -9.57 -11.34
CA VAL A 113 1.57 -8.55 -11.23
C VAL A 113 1.11 -7.28 -11.94
N TYR A 114 1.25 -6.14 -11.27
CA TYR A 114 1.05 -4.83 -11.87
C TYR A 114 2.23 -3.91 -11.54
N GLY A 115 2.43 -2.89 -12.38
CA GLY A 115 3.59 -2.01 -12.30
C GLY A 115 3.19 -0.54 -12.20
N PRO A 116 3.20 0.08 -11.01
CA PRO A 116 3.10 1.52 -10.91
C PRO A 116 4.38 2.19 -11.43
N MET A 117 4.19 3.33 -12.09
CA MET A 117 5.25 4.25 -12.50
C MET A 117 4.97 5.61 -11.91
N GLY A 118 6.00 6.29 -11.43
CA GLY A 118 5.90 7.60 -10.80
C GLY A 118 6.98 8.56 -11.25
N LEU A 119 6.62 9.83 -11.21
CA LEU A 119 7.52 10.96 -11.42
C LEU A 119 7.27 11.95 -10.30
N GLU A 120 8.33 12.38 -9.63
CA GLU A 120 8.32 13.42 -8.63
C GLU A 120 9.26 14.55 -9.03
N TYR A 121 8.73 15.76 -9.06
CA TYR A 121 9.50 16.98 -9.16
C TYR A 121 9.46 17.70 -7.83
N SER A 122 10.60 18.15 -7.32
CA SER A 122 10.67 19.02 -6.16
C SER A 122 11.50 20.27 -6.40
N TRP A 123 11.03 21.37 -5.84
CA TRP A 123 11.71 22.66 -5.85
C TRP A 123 12.20 23.00 -4.44
N GLN A 124 13.53 23.15 -4.31
CA GLN A 124 14.23 23.48 -3.06
C GLN A 124 13.85 22.56 -1.88
N ASN A 125 13.38 21.34 -2.14
CA ASN A 125 12.83 20.45 -1.12
C ASN A 125 11.71 21.08 -0.26
N LEU A 126 11.01 22.09 -0.83
CA LEU A 126 9.93 22.85 -0.22
C LEU A 126 8.58 22.49 -0.86
N ALA A 127 8.53 22.48 -2.19
CA ALA A 127 7.32 22.18 -2.94
C ALA A 127 7.53 20.94 -3.80
N PHE A 128 6.53 20.07 -3.88
CA PHE A 128 6.54 18.81 -4.59
C PHE A 128 5.36 18.73 -5.53
N ALA A 129 5.60 18.23 -6.72
CA ALA A 129 4.58 17.84 -7.67
C ALA A 129 4.83 16.38 -8.07
N ARG A 130 3.79 15.57 -8.04
CA ARG A 130 3.87 14.12 -8.28
C ARG A 130 2.85 13.71 -9.31
N MET A 131 3.20 12.76 -10.14
CA MET A 131 2.27 12.10 -11.05
C MET A 131 2.64 10.62 -11.16
N GLY A 132 1.64 9.79 -11.40
CA GLY A 132 1.85 8.36 -11.52
C GLY A 132 0.72 7.67 -12.26
N THR A 133 1.00 6.45 -12.67
CA THR A 133 0.02 5.55 -13.28
C THR A 133 0.30 4.11 -12.88
N HIS A 134 -0.71 3.25 -12.97
CA HIS A 134 -0.61 1.83 -12.69
C HIS A 134 -0.77 1.05 -13.99
N LEU A 135 0.31 0.45 -14.46
CA LEU A 135 0.29 -0.43 -15.63
C LEU A 135 -0.16 -1.83 -15.22
N GLY A 136 -1.16 -2.38 -15.91
CA GLY A 136 -1.68 -3.71 -15.65
C GLY A 136 -2.62 -3.81 -14.44
N HIS A 137 -3.15 -2.69 -13.98
CA HIS A 137 -4.21 -2.64 -12.97
C HIS A 137 -5.53 -2.24 -13.64
N ASP A 138 -6.60 -3.01 -13.40
CA ASP A 138 -7.86 -2.89 -14.14
C ASP A 138 -8.66 -1.60 -13.81
N THR A 139 -8.40 -0.97 -12.66
CA THR A 139 -9.20 0.16 -12.17
C THR A 139 -8.40 1.40 -11.78
N ALA A 140 -7.09 1.30 -11.55
CA ALA A 140 -6.28 2.45 -11.16
C ALA A 140 -5.64 3.09 -12.39
N GLY A 141 -6.11 4.27 -12.75
CA GLY A 141 -5.64 5.05 -13.88
C GLY A 141 -4.52 6.02 -13.51
N LEU A 142 -4.75 7.29 -13.79
CA LEU A 142 -3.81 8.38 -13.54
C LEU A 142 -3.91 8.87 -12.09
N SER A 143 -2.78 9.15 -11.48
CA SER A 143 -2.70 9.83 -10.19
C SER A 143 -1.86 11.10 -10.30
N ALA A 144 -2.22 12.12 -9.51
CA ALA A 144 -1.48 13.36 -9.40
C ALA A 144 -1.46 13.81 -7.94
N GLY A 145 -0.40 14.50 -7.53
CA GLY A 145 -0.27 14.99 -6.17
C GLY A 145 0.58 16.25 -6.09
N ALA A 146 0.38 17.00 -5.04
CA ALA A 146 1.19 18.16 -4.69
C ALA A 146 1.47 18.16 -3.19
N GLY A 147 2.65 18.61 -2.80
CA GLY A 147 3.06 18.66 -1.41
C GLY A 147 3.83 19.92 -1.08
N LEU A 148 3.75 20.33 0.18
CA LEU A 148 4.56 21.41 0.74
C LEU A 148 5.24 20.94 2.02
N LYS A 149 6.52 21.23 2.14
CA LYS A 149 7.33 20.94 3.32
C LYS A 149 7.88 22.24 3.88
N VAL A 150 7.34 22.69 5.02
CA VAL A 150 7.69 23.96 5.63
C VAL A 150 8.46 23.73 6.93
N ARG A 151 9.64 24.31 7.05
CA ARG A 151 10.45 24.24 8.26
C ARG A 151 10.14 25.42 9.17
N LEU A 152 9.66 25.15 10.38
CA LEU A 152 9.34 26.10 11.43
C LEU A 152 10.29 25.87 12.63
N GLY A 153 11.50 26.39 12.54
CA GLY A 153 12.53 26.15 13.55
C GLY A 153 13.00 24.70 13.59
N LYS A 154 12.70 23.96 14.69
CA LYS A 154 13.02 22.55 14.84
C LYS A 154 11.93 21.61 14.28
N ILE A 155 10.76 22.14 13.98
CA ILE A 155 9.61 21.39 13.49
C ILE A 155 9.55 21.54 11.97
N VAL A 156 9.29 20.43 11.30
CA VAL A 156 9.00 20.40 9.86
C VAL A 156 7.56 19.96 9.67
N ALA A 157 6.75 20.81 9.08
CA ALA A 157 5.37 20.50 8.71
C ALA A 157 5.31 20.08 7.24
N LEU A 158 4.60 18.99 6.98
CA LEU A 158 4.32 18.49 5.64
C LEU A 158 2.81 18.52 5.40
N VAL A 159 2.42 18.99 4.24
CA VAL A 159 1.04 18.97 3.76
C VAL A 159 1.06 18.36 2.37
N ASP A 160 0.37 17.26 2.18
CA ASP A 160 0.28 16.60 0.89
C ASP A 160 -1.18 16.46 0.47
N TYR A 161 -1.41 16.65 -0.82
CA TYR A 161 -2.68 16.38 -1.49
C TYR A 161 -2.43 15.37 -2.60
N ALA A 162 -3.32 14.38 -2.70
CA ALA A 162 -3.30 13.40 -3.78
C ALA A 162 -4.68 13.24 -4.40
N PHE A 163 -4.67 13.08 -5.70
CA PHE A 163 -5.81 12.77 -6.54
C PHE A 163 -5.52 11.46 -7.27
N VAL A 164 -6.48 10.55 -7.25
CA VAL A 164 -6.40 9.27 -7.98
C VAL A 164 -7.69 9.07 -8.74
N ASP A 165 -7.58 8.82 -10.02
CA ASP A 165 -8.69 8.43 -10.88
C ASP A 165 -8.79 6.91 -10.93
N TYR A 166 -9.98 6.39 -10.61
CA TYR A 166 -10.28 4.95 -10.61
C TYR A 166 -11.24 4.55 -11.72
N ASP A 167 -11.31 5.31 -12.79
CA ASP A 167 -12.18 5.05 -13.97
C ASP A 167 -13.65 4.80 -13.55
N LEU A 168 -14.05 3.55 -13.43
CA LEU A 168 -15.42 3.15 -13.09
C LEU A 168 -15.86 3.53 -11.66
N LEU A 169 -14.93 3.67 -10.72
CA LEU A 169 -15.20 3.95 -9.30
C LEU A 169 -15.12 5.44 -8.95
N LYS A 170 -14.98 6.31 -9.94
CA LYS A 170 -14.75 7.76 -9.79
C LYS A 170 -13.38 8.06 -9.15
N SER A 171 -13.16 9.32 -8.86
CA SER A 171 -11.90 9.83 -8.30
C SER A 171 -11.90 9.85 -6.77
N THR A 172 -10.73 9.69 -6.19
CA THR A 172 -10.49 9.84 -4.75
C THR A 172 -9.55 11.00 -4.50
N HIS A 173 -9.83 11.78 -3.45
CA HIS A 173 -9.03 12.89 -2.97
C HIS A 173 -8.53 12.56 -1.58
N GLN A 174 -7.24 12.72 -1.35
CA GLN A 174 -6.61 12.49 -0.06
C GLN A 174 -5.78 13.71 0.36
N VAL A 175 -5.92 14.11 1.61
CA VAL A 175 -5.09 15.13 2.25
C VAL A 175 -4.35 14.47 3.40
N SER A 176 -3.04 14.69 3.49
CA SER A 176 -2.18 14.18 4.55
C SER A 176 -1.45 15.34 5.24
N LEU A 177 -1.32 15.23 6.54
CA LEU A 177 -0.55 16.17 7.38
C LEU A 177 0.52 15.38 8.12
N GLY A 178 1.77 15.83 8.05
CA GLY A 178 2.90 15.24 8.74
C GLY A 178 3.64 16.27 9.56
N ILE A 179 4.21 15.84 10.69
CA ILE A 179 5.06 16.66 11.56
C ILE A 179 6.31 15.84 11.89
N GLU A 180 7.47 16.43 11.58
CA GLU A 180 8.79 15.89 11.96
C GLU A 180 9.40 16.84 13.00
N PHE A 181 10.04 16.31 14.05
CA PHE A 181 10.67 17.06 15.15
C PHE A 181 12.01 16.46 15.58
#